data_2d2fd49a5ec6305163f2afd2f97d4a3e
#
_entry.id   2d2fd49a5ec6305163f2afd2f97d4a3e
#
_cell.length_a   1.000
_cell.length_b   1.000
_cell.length_c   1.000
_cell.angle_alpha   90.00
_cell.angle_beta   90.00
_cell.angle_gamma   90.00
#
_symmetry.space_group_name_H-M   'P 1'
#
loop_
_entity.id
_entity.type
_entity.pdbx_description
1 polymer ?
#
loop_
_entity_poly.entity_id
_entity_poly.type
_entity_poly.pdbx_seq_one_letter_code
_entity_poly.pdbx_strand_id
1 'polypeptide(L)'
;MYSTGPWMSTASVTGGTTLLVRGPAMTRKTDVAVQTLAADDDAKTGTVLVTTDDSPSALWRRYRAHAPAADPKSVGIVDATGGNAGNRLTGTTADEHATDGSDPRVATVGSPADLTGVGITVSKHLETLVVQQALDRVRLGLLSLNTMVMYADDERVVKFLHAMGRRVDTVDGFGLVVVHTDGFDERLDSQFEAFVDGTVEVRERDPDGIETRLRGRGETTDWTAVEFDDSDLHPDTPAPAGVSGGPATYPVPESLHAAIAAAEDERPTLTLCNCDATDGDGDSLQSYFEARDVPVRTATLDASTPRNVALLHRGEELVAATTVDALTDAIVVESDDAFDWRQQPDVLKALSDDAHGARGVDRAFLVEVSRVVEMRGYRTGAGRVDAGFQALSNLWGDPRARRIYERLVDSGVEVHVYGVPDVPTPADAGIVVHPSESEEIRDSWFVVHDGAGDDNGKAALVAEERDPGVYHGFWTRTPGRVDAVGTYLRNAYPA
;
A
#
# COMPACT_ATOMS: atom_id res chain seq x y z
N MET A 1 -27.21 -10.55 -9.36
CA MET A 1 -27.42 -9.11 -9.08
C MET A 1 -26.86 -8.85 -7.68
N TYR A 2 -26.06 -7.79 -7.54
CA TYR A 2 -25.40 -7.36 -6.29
C TYR A 2 -25.96 -6.00 -5.88
N SER A 3 -26.35 -5.83 -4.62
CA SER A 3 -26.70 -4.53 -4.07
C SER A 3 -25.45 -3.66 -3.93
N THR A 4 -25.58 -2.39 -4.19
CA THR A 4 -24.49 -1.41 -4.12
C THR A 4 -24.62 -0.48 -2.92
N GLY A 5 -25.67 -0.68 -2.11
CA GLY A 5 -25.97 0.18 -0.96
C GLY A 5 -26.76 1.45 -1.34
N PRO A 6 -27.07 2.26 -0.34
CA PRO A 6 -28.02 3.38 -0.50
C PRO A 6 -27.49 4.57 -1.30
N TRP A 7 -26.19 4.65 -1.54
CA TRP A 7 -25.54 5.79 -2.20
C TRP A 7 -25.53 5.71 -3.73
N MET A 8 -25.98 4.59 -4.32
CA MET A 8 -26.14 4.48 -5.77
C MET A 8 -27.63 4.47 -6.13
N SER A 9 -28.02 5.34 -7.03
CA SER A 9 -29.41 5.41 -7.55
C SER A 9 -29.83 4.12 -8.28
N THR A 10 -28.86 3.34 -8.78
CA THR A 10 -29.05 1.99 -9.31
C THR A 10 -28.85 0.99 -8.18
N ALA A 11 -29.92 0.46 -7.66
CA ALA A 11 -29.92 -0.42 -6.49
C ALA A 11 -29.14 -1.75 -6.65
N SER A 12 -28.68 -2.11 -7.86
CA SER A 12 -27.97 -3.36 -8.09
C SER A 12 -27.14 -3.36 -9.39
N VAL A 13 -26.03 -4.13 -9.37
CA VAL A 13 -25.22 -4.43 -10.53
C VAL A 13 -25.27 -5.93 -10.87
N THR A 14 -24.98 -6.28 -12.11
CA THR A 14 -24.87 -7.69 -12.55
C THR A 14 -23.61 -8.33 -12.01
N GLY A 15 -23.60 -9.65 -11.88
CA GLY A 15 -22.37 -10.41 -11.66
C GLY A 15 -21.38 -10.21 -12.81
N GLY A 16 -20.11 -10.49 -12.55
CA GLY A 16 -18.99 -10.19 -13.45
C GLY A 16 -18.58 -8.71 -13.52
N THR A 17 -19.21 -7.83 -12.72
CA THR A 17 -18.93 -6.38 -12.76
C THR A 17 -17.77 -6.03 -11.82
N THR A 18 -16.81 -5.25 -12.34
CA THR A 18 -15.76 -4.60 -11.55
C THR A 18 -15.86 -3.08 -11.68
N LEU A 19 -15.92 -2.36 -10.57
CA LEU A 19 -15.97 -0.91 -10.52
C LEU A 19 -14.71 -0.32 -9.89
N LEU A 20 -14.27 0.82 -10.42
CA LEU A 20 -13.20 1.65 -9.87
C LEU A 20 -13.80 2.73 -8.96
N VAL A 21 -13.43 2.76 -7.68
CA VAL A 21 -13.81 3.82 -6.74
C VAL A 21 -12.66 4.83 -6.69
N ARG A 22 -12.89 6.02 -7.23
CA ARG A 22 -11.85 7.04 -7.39
C ARG A 22 -12.24 8.40 -6.81
N GLY A 23 -11.25 9.16 -6.40
CA GLY A 23 -11.42 10.53 -5.91
C GLY A 23 -10.13 11.03 -5.26
N PRO A 24 -10.07 12.29 -4.80
CA PRO A 24 -8.92 12.86 -4.11
C PRO A 24 -8.52 12.06 -2.86
N ALA A 25 -7.30 12.19 -2.39
CA ALA A 25 -6.88 11.60 -1.13
C ALA A 25 -7.79 12.06 0.03
N MET A 26 -7.96 11.23 1.06
CA MET A 26 -8.77 11.53 2.26
C MET A 26 -10.27 11.83 2.04
N THR A 27 -10.85 11.36 0.93
CA THR A 27 -12.29 11.52 0.65
C THR A 27 -13.13 10.31 1.06
N ARG A 28 -12.70 9.53 2.03
CA ARG A 28 -13.43 8.35 2.56
C ARG A 28 -13.82 7.30 1.50
N LYS A 29 -13.09 7.23 0.38
CA LYS A 29 -13.33 6.26 -0.71
C LYS A 29 -13.31 4.81 -0.24
N THR A 30 -12.39 4.49 0.66
CA THR A 30 -12.28 3.16 1.25
C THR A 30 -13.52 2.82 2.06
N ASP A 31 -14.10 3.80 2.78
CA ASP A 31 -15.35 3.59 3.53
C ASP A 31 -16.52 3.36 2.59
N VAL A 32 -16.61 4.13 1.49
CA VAL A 32 -17.60 3.89 0.40
C VAL A 32 -17.46 2.47 -0.14
N ALA A 33 -16.23 2.04 -0.44
CA ALA A 33 -15.99 0.69 -0.97
C ALA A 33 -16.37 -0.40 0.06
N VAL A 34 -15.95 -0.26 1.32
CA VAL A 34 -16.27 -1.23 2.38
C VAL A 34 -17.77 -1.27 2.65
N GLN A 35 -18.45 -0.13 2.74
CA GLN A 35 -19.91 -0.07 2.90
C GLN A 35 -20.62 -0.77 1.73
N THR A 36 -20.14 -0.56 0.50
CA THR A 36 -20.69 -1.24 -0.68
C THR A 36 -20.47 -2.75 -0.64
N LEU A 37 -19.26 -3.18 -0.25
CA LEU A 37 -18.93 -4.61 -0.14
C LEU A 37 -19.71 -5.30 0.99
N ALA A 38 -20.17 -4.55 1.98
CA ALA A 38 -20.97 -5.02 3.10
C ALA A 38 -22.50 -4.92 2.86
N ALA A 39 -22.94 -4.36 1.72
CA ALA A 39 -24.34 -4.01 1.49
C ALA A 39 -25.32 -5.19 1.37
N ASP A 40 -24.86 -6.41 1.11
CA ASP A 40 -25.67 -7.64 1.12
C ASP A 40 -25.25 -8.49 2.32
N ASP A 41 -25.80 -8.24 3.47
CA ASP A 41 -25.67 -9.10 4.66
C ASP A 41 -26.59 -10.33 4.51
N ASP A 42 -26.41 -11.08 3.42
CA ASP A 42 -27.11 -12.33 3.15
C ASP A 42 -26.16 -13.50 3.48
N ALA A 43 -26.66 -14.47 4.23
CA ALA A 43 -25.93 -15.67 4.64
C ALA A 43 -25.29 -16.48 3.49
N LYS A 44 -25.61 -16.13 2.24
CA LYS A 44 -25.09 -16.75 1.02
C LYS A 44 -24.10 -15.89 0.24
N THR A 45 -23.68 -14.76 0.79
CA THR A 45 -22.70 -13.88 0.16
C THR A 45 -21.38 -13.96 0.90
N GLY A 46 -20.29 -14.22 0.16
CA GLY A 46 -18.93 -14.17 0.69
C GLY A 46 -18.19 -12.90 0.22
N THR A 47 -17.22 -12.45 1.01
CA THR A 47 -16.44 -11.26 0.68
C THR A 47 -14.95 -11.54 0.84
N VAL A 48 -14.16 -11.15 -0.16
CA VAL A 48 -12.69 -11.13 -0.09
C VAL A 48 -12.21 -9.69 -0.08
N LEU A 49 -11.44 -9.31 0.92
CA LEU A 49 -10.89 -7.98 1.08
C LEU A 49 -9.36 -8.05 0.96
N VAL A 50 -8.78 -7.24 0.08
CA VAL A 50 -7.33 -7.10 -0.05
C VAL A 50 -6.93 -5.76 0.55
N THR A 51 -6.06 -5.79 1.55
CA THR A 51 -5.49 -4.59 2.16
C THR A 51 -3.99 -4.51 1.93
N THR A 52 -3.52 -3.31 1.61
CA THR A 52 -2.10 -2.97 1.50
C THR A 52 -1.68 -1.92 2.53
N ASP A 53 -2.66 -1.32 3.23
CA ASP A 53 -2.47 -0.18 4.12
C ASP A 53 -2.98 -0.42 5.53
N ASP A 54 -4.18 -0.97 5.66
CA ASP A 54 -4.84 -1.21 6.94
C ASP A 54 -4.47 -2.58 7.51
N SER A 55 -4.33 -2.70 8.83
CA SER A 55 -4.21 -4.02 9.45
C SER A 55 -5.50 -4.85 9.23
N PRO A 56 -5.40 -6.18 9.13
CA PRO A 56 -6.58 -7.04 8.98
C PRO A 56 -7.64 -6.82 10.05
N SER A 57 -7.23 -6.58 11.29
CA SER A 57 -8.14 -6.31 12.41
C SER A 57 -8.86 -4.98 12.30
N ALA A 58 -8.17 -3.92 11.82
CA ALA A 58 -8.79 -2.63 11.56
C ALA A 58 -9.80 -2.72 10.41
N LEU A 59 -9.42 -3.41 9.33
CA LEU A 59 -10.31 -3.64 8.19
C LEU A 59 -11.53 -4.46 8.57
N TRP A 60 -11.36 -5.52 9.38
CA TRP A 60 -12.47 -6.34 9.86
C TRP A 60 -13.45 -5.53 10.72
N ARG A 61 -12.96 -4.70 11.65
CA ARG A 61 -13.83 -3.82 12.43
C ARG A 61 -14.63 -2.88 11.54
N ARG A 62 -13.98 -2.25 10.55
CA ARG A 62 -14.64 -1.36 9.59
C ARG A 62 -15.71 -2.09 8.78
N TYR A 63 -15.43 -3.29 8.30
CA TYR A 63 -16.40 -4.11 7.57
C TYR A 63 -17.60 -4.47 8.45
N ARG A 64 -17.36 -4.90 9.71
CA ARG A 64 -18.41 -5.26 10.65
C ARG A 64 -19.29 -4.10 11.09
N ALA A 65 -18.79 -2.88 11.08
CA ALA A 65 -19.61 -1.70 11.35
C ALA A 65 -20.77 -1.59 10.34
N HIS A 66 -20.52 -1.97 9.08
CA HIS A 66 -21.54 -1.97 8.02
C HIS A 66 -22.28 -3.30 7.85
N ALA A 67 -21.73 -4.40 8.34
CA ALA A 67 -22.31 -5.75 8.30
C ALA A 67 -22.20 -6.44 9.67
N PRO A 68 -22.93 -5.98 10.70
CA PRO A 68 -22.78 -6.50 12.08
C PRO A 68 -23.17 -7.96 12.23
N ALA A 69 -24.00 -8.51 11.32
CA ALA A 69 -24.43 -9.91 11.31
C ALA A 69 -23.56 -10.81 10.41
N ALA A 70 -22.51 -10.27 9.76
CA ALA A 70 -21.65 -11.05 8.88
C ALA A 70 -21.00 -12.24 9.60
N ASP A 71 -21.12 -13.42 9.01
CA ASP A 71 -20.39 -14.60 9.51
C ASP A 71 -18.89 -14.42 9.18
N PRO A 72 -17.99 -14.40 10.19
CA PRO A 72 -16.56 -14.30 9.94
C PRO A 72 -16.02 -15.33 8.94
N LYS A 73 -16.64 -16.50 8.87
CA LYS A 73 -16.24 -17.56 7.92
C LYS A 73 -16.51 -17.19 6.47
N SER A 74 -17.50 -16.32 6.21
CA SER A 74 -17.82 -15.83 4.86
C SER A 74 -16.92 -14.70 4.41
N VAL A 75 -15.95 -14.25 5.24
CA VAL A 75 -15.02 -13.17 4.91
C VAL A 75 -13.59 -13.69 4.88
N GLY A 76 -12.89 -13.42 3.79
CA GLY A 76 -11.45 -13.63 3.62
C GLY A 76 -10.72 -12.29 3.56
N ILE A 77 -9.61 -12.15 4.28
CA ILE A 77 -8.76 -10.98 4.21
C ILE A 77 -7.38 -11.37 3.69
N VAL A 78 -6.95 -10.71 2.64
CA VAL A 78 -5.59 -10.81 2.10
C VAL A 78 -4.81 -9.63 2.64
N ASP A 79 -3.89 -9.91 3.56
CA ASP A 79 -3.00 -8.93 4.14
C ASP A 79 -1.72 -8.83 3.28
N ALA A 80 -1.64 -7.79 2.46
CA ALA A 80 -0.48 -7.44 1.67
C ALA A 80 0.21 -6.16 2.20
N THR A 81 0.14 -5.92 3.51
CA THR A 81 0.75 -4.73 4.13
C THR A 81 2.27 -4.81 4.24
N GLY A 82 2.88 -6.00 4.10
CA GLY A 82 4.32 -6.19 4.27
C GLY A 82 4.77 -6.12 5.73
N GLY A 83 3.86 -6.25 6.69
CA GLY A 83 4.17 -6.21 8.12
C GLY A 83 4.70 -7.55 8.63
N ASN A 84 5.93 -7.55 9.14
CA ASN A 84 6.54 -8.55 10.03
C ASN A 84 6.44 -10.04 9.64
N ALA A 85 6.85 -10.42 8.44
CA ALA A 85 7.16 -11.82 8.11
C ALA A 85 8.44 -12.32 8.82
N GLY A 86 9.20 -11.43 9.46
CA GLY A 86 10.52 -11.71 10.06
C GLY A 86 10.54 -12.65 11.27
N ASN A 87 9.40 -13.15 11.76
CA ASN A 87 9.39 -14.09 12.89
C ASN A 87 8.82 -15.48 12.57
N ARG A 88 8.66 -15.83 11.29
CA ARG A 88 8.21 -17.18 10.88
C ARG A 88 9.21 -17.85 9.94
N LEU A 89 10.44 -18.07 10.45
CA LEU A 89 11.40 -19.03 9.89
C LEU A 89 10.97 -20.50 10.18
N THR A 90 9.73 -20.82 10.02
CA THR A 90 9.29 -22.20 9.96
C THR A 90 8.35 -22.34 8.77
N GLY A 91 8.85 -22.99 7.71
CA GLY A 91 8.11 -23.29 6.53
C GLY A 91 6.83 -24.08 6.83
N THR A 92 5.75 -23.35 6.96
CA THR A 92 4.40 -23.89 6.95
C THR A 92 3.56 -22.98 6.07
N THR A 93 3.11 -23.56 4.96
CA THR A 93 1.95 -23.17 4.16
C THR A 93 0.88 -22.51 5.03
N ALA A 94 0.39 -21.33 4.58
CA ALA A 94 -0.81 -20.63 5.04
C ALA A 94 -1.46 -21.27 6.29
N ASP A 95 -0.91 -20.98 7.49
CA ASP A 95 -1.59 -21.37 8.72
C ASP A 95 -2.84 -20.49 8.84
N GLU A 96 -3.96 -21.10 8.51
CA GLU A 96 -5.26 -20.67 8.96
C GLU A 96 -5.20 -20.60 10.49
N HIS A 97 -4.93 -19.42 11.04
CA HIS A 97 -5.21 -19.21 12.46
C HIS A 97 -6.73 -19.20 12.59
N ALA A 98 -7.28 -20.40 12.72
CA ALA A 98 -8.60 -20.60 13.25
C ALA A 98 -8.57 -20.17 14.71
N THR A 99 -8.73 -18.87 14.94
CA THR A 99 -9.27 -18.39 16.20
C THR A 99 -10.65 -19.00 16.39
N ASP A 100 -11.19 -18.99 17.58
CA ASP A 100 -12.44 -19.62 18.04
C ASP A 100 -13.71 -19.40 17.17
N GLY A 101 -13.58 -18.97 15.92
CA GLY A 101 -14.67 -18.69 14.98
C GLY A 101 -15.21 -17.27 15.02
N SER A 102 -14.60 -16.36 15.80
CA SER A 102 -15.00 -14.96 15.93
C SER A 102 -14.35 -14.04 14.90
N ASP A 103 -13.27 -14.48 14.24
CA ASP A 103 -12.47 -13.68 13.30
C ASP A 103 -12.50 -14.23 11.87
N PRO A 104 -12.34 -13.38 10.85
CA PRO A 104 -12.29 -13.76 9.46
C PRO A 104 -11.02 -14.57 9.14
N ARG A 105 -11.01 -15.24 7.99
CA ARG A 105 -9.80 -15.90 7.50
C ARG A 105 -8.80 -14.86 6.99
N VAL A 106 -7.67 -14.77 7.63
CA VAL A 106 -6.59 -13.89 7.20
C VAL A 106 -5.46 -14.70 6.58
N ALA A 107 -5.03 -14.30 5.40
CA ALA A 107 -3.83 -14.84 4.76
C ALA A 107 -2.88 -13.69 4.41
N THR A 108 -1.62 -13.81 4.83
CA THR A 108 -0.61 -12.78 4.65
C THR A 108 0.19 -13.02 3.37
N VAL A 109 0.40 -11.95 2.62
CA VAL A 109 1.30 -11.86 1.47
C VAL A 109 2.44 -10.93 1.86
N GLY A 110 3.67 -11.30 1.55
CA GLY A 110 4.86 -10.63 2.07
C GLY A 110 4.99 -9.15 1.66
N SER A 111 4.36 -8.71 0.55
CA SER A 111 4.51 -7.34 0.04
C SER A 111 3.36 -6.91 -0.87
N PRO A 112 3.03 -5.60 -0.92
CA PRO A 112 2.19 -5.05 -1.98
C PRO A 112 2.74 -5.27 -3.40
N ALA A 113 4.06 -5.44 -3.55
CA ALA A 113 4.72 -5.75 -4.83
C ALA A 113 4.48 -7.19 -5.30
N ASP A 114 4.13 -8.09 -4.39
CA ASP A 114 3.84 -9.48 -4.73
C ASP A 114 2.43 -9.64 -5.29
N LEU A 115 2.22 -9.06 -6.46
CA LEU A 115 0.93 -9.12 -7.16
C LEU A 115 0.50 -10.55 -7.45
N THR A 116 1.46 -11.45 -7.68
CA THR A 116 1.23 -12.87 -7.87
C THR A 116 0.70 -13.51 -6.60
N GLY A 117 1.39 -13.34 -5.46
CA GLY A 117 0.94 -13.84 -4.17
C GLY A 117 -0.44 -13.31 -3.76
N VAL A 118 -0.72 -12.02 -4.02
CA VAL A 118 -2.05 -11.44 -3.82
C VAL A 118 -3.09 -12.16 -4.67
N GLY A 119 -2.85 -12.32 -5.98
CA GLY A 119 -3.78 -12.98 -6.91
C GLY A 119 -4.08 -14.42 -6.54
N ILE A 120 -3.09 -15.16 -6.07
CA ILE A 120 -3.17 -16.51 -5.55
C ILE A 120 -4.07 -16.58 -4.32
N THR A 121 -3.75 -15.73 -3.35
CA THR A 121 -4.43 -15.75 -2.07
C THR A 121 -5.90 -15.36 -2.25
N VAL A 122 -6.18 -14.37 -3.11
CA VAL A 122 -7.54 -14.02 -3.54
C VAL A 122 -8.23 -15.26 -4.15
N SER A 123 -7.56 -15.97 -5.06
CA SER A 123 -8.15 -17.15 -5.71
C SER A 123 -8.47 -18.26 -4.73
N LYS A 124 -7.61 -18.52 -3.74
CA LYS A 124 -7.86 -19.50 -2.66
C LYS A 124 -9.07 -19.11 -1.81
N HIS A 125 -9.17 -17.85 -1.43
CA HIS A 125 -10.34 -17.38 -0.68
C HIS A 125 -11.61 -17.51 -1.50
N LEU A 126 -11.62 -17.11 -2.78
CA LEU A 126 -12.77 -17.26 -3.67
C LEU A 126 -13.17 -18.75 -3.83
N GLU A 127 -12.19 -19.65 -4.06
CA GLU A 127 -12.44 -21.09 -4.13
C GLU A 127 -13.07 -21.63 -2.83
N THR A 128 -12.53 -21.21 -1.69
CA THR A 128 -13.08 -21.60 -0.38
C THR A 128 -14.52 -21.14 -0.22
N LEU A 129 -14.82 -19.89 -0.56
CA LEU A 129 -16.17 -19.34 -0.43
C LEU A 129 -17.16 -20.02 -1.40
N VAL A 130 -16.80 -20.16 -2.67
CA VAL A 130 -17.69 -20.68 -3.72
C VAL A 130 -17.80 -22.21 -3.65
N VAL A 131 -16.66 -22.92 -3.53
CA VAL A 131 -16.65 -24.38 -3.65
C VAL A 131 -16.84 -25.07 -2.30
N GLN A 132 -16.08 -24.66 -1.28
CA GLN A 132 -16.12 -25.36 0.01
C GLN A 132 -17.31 -24.95 0.87
N GLN A 133 -17.69 -23.66 0.82
CA GLN A 133 -18.83 -23.14 1.58
C GLN A 133 -20.12 -23.07 0.76
N ALA A 134 -20.04 -23.29 -0.55
CA ALA A 134 -21.17 -23.25 -1.48
C ALA A 134 -21.97 -21.92 -1.41
N LEU A 135 -21.25 -20.79 -1.30
CA LEU A 135 -21.88 -19.49 -1.33
C LEU A 135 -22.28 -19.11 -2.77
N ASP A 136 -23.46 -18.55 -2.91
CA ASP A 136 -24.06 -18.26 -4.22
C ASP A 136 -23.48 -16.98 -4.84
N ARG A 137 -22.91 -16.08 -4.02
CA ARG A 137 -22.40 -14.77 -4.43
C ARG A 137 -21.07 -14.47 -3.76
N VAL A 138 -20.18 -13.79 -4.47
CA VAL A 138 -18.89 -13.35 -3.93
C VAL A 138 -18.59 -11.92 -4.31
N ARG A 139 -17.98 -11.19 -3.38
CA ARG A 139 -17.50 -9.83 -3.54
C ARG A 139 -16.00 -9.77 -3.35
N LEU A 140 -15.32 -8.94 -4.14
CA LEU A 140 -13.88 -8.72 -4.06
C LEU A 140 -13.60 -7.23 -3.91
N GLY A 141 -12.92 -6.83 -2.85
CA GLY A 141 -12.44 -5.47 -2.63
C GLY A 141 -10.92 -5.39 -2.66
N LEU A 142 -10.36 -4.63 -3.62
CA LEU A 142 -8.97 -4.22 -3.63
C LEU A 142 -8.93 -2.77 -3.12
N LEU A 143 -8.55 -2.57 -1.85
CA LEU A 143 -8.83 -1.33 -1.13
C LEU A 143 -7.77 -0.23 -1.27
N SER A 144 -6.65 -0.50 -1.95
CA SER A 144 -5.66 0.51 -2.36
C SER A 144 -4.79 -0.02 -3.50
N LEU A 145 -5.03 0.48 -4.70
CA LEU A 145 -4.19 0.19 -5.86
C LEU A 145 -2.94 1.07 -5.87
N ASN A 146 -3.01 2.28 -5.33
CA ASN A 146 -1.89 3.22 -5.25
C ASN A 146 -0.68 2.62 -4.56
N THR A 147 -0.88 1.94 -3.44
CA THR A 147 0.21 1.27 -2.73
C THR A 147 0.87 0.21 -3.60
N MET A 148 0.11 -0.53 -4.40
CA MET A 148 0.69 -1.52 -5.32
C MET A 148 1.55 -0.85 -6.41
N VAL A 149 1.10 0.29 -6.96
CA VAL A 149 1.87 1.07 -7.95
C VAL A 149 3.19 1.59 -7.38
N MET A 150 3.22 1.96 -6.09
CA MET A 150 4.48 2.38 -5.44
C MET A 150 5.53 1.27 -5.34
N TYR A 151 5.09 0.02 -5.27
CA TYR A 151 5.97 -1.13 -5.05
C TYR A 151 6.16 -2.01 -6.28
N ALA A 152 5.37 -1.82 -7.33
CA ALA A 152 5.41 -2.60 -8.55
C ALA A 152 5.37 -1.68 -9.78
N ASP A 153 5.86 -2.18 -10.90
CA ASP A 153 5.80 -1.50 -12.19
C ASP A 153 4.36 -1.28 -12.66
N ASP A 154 4.06 -0.11 -13.22
CA ASP A 154 2.72 0.30 -13.68
C ASP A 154 2.08 -0.73 -14.60
N GLU A 155 2.83 -1.25 -15.59
CA GLU A 155 2.33 -2.22 -16.56
C GLU A 155 1.93 -3.52 -15.88
N ARG A 156 2.67 -3.95 -14.86
CA ARG A 156 2.33 -5.14 -14.07
C ARG A 156 1.09 -4.93 -13.22
N VAL A 157 0.93 -3.74 -12.62
CA VAL A 157 -0.27 -3.41 -11.85
C VAL A 157 -1.49 -3.36 -12.76
N VAL A 158 -1.38 -2.80 -13.96
CA VAL A 158 -2.45 -2.81 -14.98
C VAL A 158 -2.81 -4.24 -15.39
N LYS A 159 -1.82 -5.10 -15.67
CA LYS A 159 -2.05 -6.53 -15.98
C LYS A 159 -2.71 -7.26 -14.81
N PHE A 160 -2.26 -6.99 -13.59
CA PHE A 160 -2.86 -7.54 -12.37
C PHE A 160 -4.32 -7.12 -12.21
N LEU A 161 -4.64 -5.83 -12.40
CA LEU A 161 -6.02 -5.33 -12.36
C LEU A 161 -6.90 -6.06 -13.39
N HIS A 162 -6.42 -6.22 -14.63
CA HIS A 162 -7.12 -6.98 -15.65
C HIS A 162 -7.36 -8.44 -15.24
N ALA A 163 -6.34 -9.11 -14.67
CA ALA A 163 -6.46 -10.48 -14.19
C ALA A 163 -7.48 -10.60 -13.05
N MET A 164 -7.53 -9.63 -12.13
CA MET A 164 -8.52 -9.60 -11.04
C MET A 164 -9.94 -9.39 -11.57
N GLY A 165 -10.14 -8.48 -12.54
CA GLY A 165 -11.44 -8.30 -13.19
C GLY A 165 -11.94 -9.58 -13.87
N ARG A 166 -11.07 -10.27 -14.61
CA ARG A 166 -11.41 -11.58 -15.20
C ARG A 166 -11.73 -12.63 -14.15
N ARG A 167 -11.08 -12.61 -12.99
CA ARG A 167 -11.39 -13.53 -11.89
C ARG A 167 -12.77 -13.26 -11.31
N VAL A 168 -13.12 -11.98 -11.13
CA VAL A 168 -14.47 -11.56 -10.72
C VAL A 168 -15.52 -12.04 -11.73
N ASP A 169 -15.26 -11.86 -13.02
CA ASP A 169 -16.16 -12.31 -14.10
C ASP A 169 -16.35 -13.83 -14.08
N THR A 170 -15.26 -14.60 -13.91
CA THR A 170 -15.31 -16.09 -13.91
C THR A 170 -16.21 -16.66 -12.81
N VAL A 171 -16.30 -15.98 -11.65
CA VAL A 171 -17.14 -16.43 -10.52
C VAL A 171 -18.49 -15.72 -10.47
N ASP A 172 -18.88 -15.00 -11.53
CA ASP A 172 -20.07 -14.14 -11.57
C ASP A 172 -20.14 -13.20 -10.36
N GLY A 173 -18.97 -12.73 -9.90
CA GLY A 173 -18.75 -11.94 -8.69
C GLY A 173 -19.01 -10.44 -8.89
N PHE A 174 -18.75 -9.68 -7.84
CA PHE A 174 -18.74 -8.21 -7.89
C PHE A 174 -17.43 -7.68 -7.30
N GLY A 175 -16.69 -6.88 -8.09
CA GLY A 175 -15.39 -6.32 -7.74
C GLY A 175 -15.42 -4.82 -7.51
N LEU A 176 -14.68 -4.35 -6.49
CA LEU A 176 -14.36 -2.94 -6.27
C LEU A 176 -12.86 -2.75 -6.13
N VAL A 177 -12.35 -1.71 -6.80
CA VAL A 177 -10.94 -1.30 -6.74
C VAL A 177 -10.88 0.16 -6.32
N VAL A 178 -10.11 0.47 -5.28
CA VAL A 178 -9.98 1.84 -4.75
C VAL A 178 -8.69 2.49 -5.26
N VAL A 179 -8.82 3.73 -5.77
CA VAL A 179 -7.72 4.53 -6.32
C VAL A 179 -7.80 5.97 -5.83
N HIS A 180 -6.65 6.55 -5.48
CA HIS A 180 -6.51 7.99 -5.25
C HIS A 180 -6.10 8.68 -6.56
N THR A 181 -6.75 9.81 -6.88
CA THR A 181 -6.48 10.53 -8.14
C THR A 181 -5.34 11.55 -8.06
N ASP A 182 -4.80 11.79 -6.86
CA ASP A 182 -3.87 12.90 -6.62
C ASP A 182 -2.40 12.57 -6.96
N GLY A 183 -2.10 11.40 -7.45
CA GLY A 183 -0.73 10.97 -7.60
C GLY A 183 -0.42 10.25 -8.91
N PHE A 184 -1.40 9.87 -9.70
CA PHE A 184 -1.16 9.23 -10.99
C PHE A 184 -1.09 10.23 -12.13
N ASP A 185 -0.29 9.91 -13.15
CA ASP A 185 -0.40 10.61 -14.40
C ASP A 185 -1.73 10.24 -15.11
N GLU A 186 -2.21 11.14 -15.97
CA GLU A 186 -3.47 10.93 -16.71
C GLU A 186 -3.47 9.65 -17.56
N ARG A 187 -2.28 9.16 -17.94
CA ARG A 187 -2.12 7.95 -18.74
C ARG A 187 -2.44 6.71 -17.92
N LEU A 188 -1.86 6.58 -16.74
CA LEU A 188 -2.08 5.42 -15.86
C LEU A 188 -3.54 5.37 -15.38
N ASP A 189 -4.09 6.52 -15.03
CA ASP A 189 -5.49 6.65 -14.66
C ASP A 189 -6.45 6.18 -15.78
N SER A 190 -6.16 6.59 -17.02
CA SER A 190 -6.91 6.13 -18.19
C SER A 190 -6.77 4.62 -18.45
N GLN A 191 -5.62 4.05 -18.15
CA GLN A 191 -5.39 2.61 -18.28
C GLN A 191 -6.22 1.83 -17.25
N PHE A 192 -6.31 2.29 -16.01
CA PHE A 192 -7.17 1.66 -15.00
C PHE A 192 -8.65 1.71 -15.39
N GLU A 193 -9.13 2.86 -15.89
CA GLU A 193 -10.51 2.98 -16.37
C GLU A 193 -10.83 2.02 -17.53
N ALA A 194 -9.85 1.68 -18.37
CA ALA A 194 -10.06 0.79 -19.51
C ALA A 194 -10.33 -0.69 -19.12
N PHE A 195 -9.94 -1.11 -17.91
CA PHE A 195 -10.08 -2.49 -17.44
C PHE A 195 -11.18 -2.70 -16.40
N VAL A 196 -12.04 -1.69 -16.20
CA VAL A 196 -13.18 -1.77 -15.31
C VAL A 196 -14.49 -1.48 -16.06
N ASP A 197 -15.62 -1.93 -15.54
CA ASP A 197 -16.93 -1.76 -16.16
C ASP A 197 -17.54 -0.37 -15.90
N GLY A 198 -17.03 0.34 -14.92
CA GLY A 198 -17.48 1.68 -14.58
C GLY A 198 -16.68 2.26 -13.41
N THR A 199 -16.92 3.53 -13.16
CA THR A 199 -16.19 4.31 -12.17
C THR A 199 -17.17 4.96 -11.19
N VAL A 200 -16.94 4.75 -9.91
CA VAL A 200 -17.60 5.47 -8.82
C VAL A 200 -16.71 6.65 -8.46
N GLU A 201 -17.12 7.83 -8.88
CA GLU A 201 -16.44 9.07 -8.52
C GLU A 201 -16.87 9.50 -7.13
N VAL A 202 -15.90 9.86 -6.29
CA VAL A 202 -16.10 10.35 -4.92
C VAL A 202 -15.54 11.75 -4.81
N ARG A 203 -16.34 12.69 -4.31
CA ARG A 203 -15.92 14.07 -4.04
C ARG A 203 -16.45 14.56 -2.70
N GLU A 204 -15.87 15.62 -2.24
CA GLU A 204 -16.35 16.35 -1.07
C GLU A 204 -17.58 17.17 -1.37
N ARG A 205 -18.41 17.30 -0.36
CA ARG A 205 -19.57 18.18 -0.31
C ARG A 205 -19.42 19.11 0.90
N ASP A 206 -19.51 20.42 0.69
CA ASP A 206 -19.54 21.40 1.79
C ASP A 206 -20.86 21.27 2.61
N PRO A 207 -20.79 21.40 3.96
CA PRO A 207 -19.60 21.63 4.79
C PRO A 207 -18.82 20.36 5.21
N ASP A 208 -19.34 19.18 5.32
CA ASP A 208 -18.58 18.03 5.87
C ASP A 208 -19.09 16.68 5.36
N GLY A 209 -19.54 16.61 4.12
CA GLY A 209 -20.06 15.40 3.51
C GLY A 209 -19.23 14.92 2.33
N ILE A 210 -19.57 13.76 1.83
CA ILE A 210 -19.12 13.28 0.54
C ILE A 210 -20.30 12.97 -0.37
N GLU A 211 -20.06 13.08 -1.67
CA GLU A 211 -20.99 12.69 -2.71
C GLU A 211 -20.32 11.69 -3.65
N THR A 212 -21.13 10.79 -4.14
CA THR A 212 -20.71 9.79 -5.14
C THR A 212 -21.57 9.88 -6.38
N ARG A 213 -21.00 9.47 -7.51
CA ARG A 213 -21.76 9.18 -8.73
C ARG A 213 -21.13 8.00 -9.47
N LEU A 214 -21.95 7.23 -10.14
CA LEU A 214 -21.48 6.19 -11.05
C LEU A 214 -21.35 6.76 -12.47
N ARG A 215 -20.21 6.50 -13.11
CA ARG A 215 -19.94 6.75 -14.52
C ARG A 215 -19.51 5.45 -15.20
N GLY A 216 -20.17 5.05 -16.26
CA GLY A 216 -19.84 3.86 -17.04
C GLY A 216 -21.06 3.16 -17.61
N ARG A 217 -20.85 2.17 -18.48
CA ARG A 217 -21.92 1.40 -19.16
C ARG A 217 -22.92 2.25 -19.94
N GLY A 218 -22.52 3.45 -20.38
CA GLY A 218 -23.38 4.36 -21.13
C GLY A 218 -24.30 5.23 -20.27
N GLU A 219 -24.23 5.12 -18.96
CA GLU A 219 -24.99 5.93 -18.00
C GLU A 219 -24.05 6.69 -17.07
N THR A 220 -24.47 7.89 -16.69
CA THR A 220 -23.86 8.67 -15.61
C THR A 220 -24.99 9.08 -14.67
N THR A 221 -24.87 8.69 -13.39
CA THR A 221 -25.86 9.05 -12.39
C THR A 221 -25.65 10.48 -11.88
N ASP A 222 -26.67 11.04 -11.24
CA ASP A 222 -26.52 12.26 -10.48
C ASP A 222 -25.64 12.03 -9.25
N TRP A 223 -25.05 13.12 -8.70
CA TRP A 223 -24.33 13.10 -7.46
C TRP A 223 -25.28 12.79 -6.30
N THR A 224 -24.94 11.78 -5.52
CA THR A 224 -25.72 11.31 -4.37
C THR A 224 -24.88 11.45 -3.10
N ALA A 225 -25.44 12.09 -2.07
CA ALA A 225 -24.78 12.21 -0.78
C ALA A 225 -24.62 10.84 -0.10
N VAL A 226 -23.46 10.63 0.52
CA VAL A 226 -23.17 9.43 1.33
C VAL A 226 -23.15 9.86 2.79
N GLU A 227 -23.97 9.18 3.59
CA GLU A 227 -23.97 9.36 5.03
C GLU A 227 -23.16 8.25 5.69
N PHE A 228 -22.29 8.64 6.61
CA PHE A 228 -21.54 7.73 7.48
C PHE A 228 -21.92 8.04 8.91
N ASP A 229 -21.97 7.03 9.74
CA ASP A 229 -22.02 7.22 11.19
C ASP A 229 -20.60 7.57 11.67
N ASP A 230 -20.41 8.77 12.23
CA ASP A 230 -19.11 9.25 12.70
C ASP A 230 -18.54 8.41 13.85
N SER A 231 -19.38 7.64 14.53
CA SER A 231 -18.93 6.66 15.53
C SER A 231 -18.07 5.54 14.97
N ASP A 232 -18.12 5.31 13.65
CA ASP A 232 -17.36 4.25 12.97
C ASP A 232 -15.90 4.64 12.68
N LEU A 233 -15.53 5.93 12.78
CA LEU A 233 -14.21 6.42 12.41
C LEU A 233 -13.14 6.27 13.49
N HIS A 234 -13.54 6.36 14.76
CA HIS A 234 -12.63 6.36 15.90
C HIS A 234 -13.12 5.38 16.98
N PRO A 235 -12.86 4.08 16.84
CA PRO A 235 -13.12 3.18 17.95
C PRO A 235 -12.19 3.54 19.12
N ASP A 236 -12.78 3.94 20.25
CA ASP A 236 -12.11 4.26 21.53
C ASP A 236 -11.35 3.09 22.18
N THR A 237 -10.89 2.12 21.42
CA THR A 237 -10.19 0.97 21.97
C THR A 237 -8.75 0.96 21.46
N PRO A 238 -7.75 1.16 22.35
CA PRO A 238 -6.37 0.93 21.97
C PRO A 238 -6.22 -0.52 21.51
N ALA A 239 -5.54 -0.69 20.37
CA ALA A 239 -5.22 -2.01 19.86
C ALA A 239 -4.51 -2.82 20.97
N PRO A 240 -4.82 -4.12 21.15
CA PRO A 240 -4.09 -4.93 22.09
C PRO A 240 -2.61 -4.90 21.70
N ALA A 241 -1.76 -4.59 22.69
CA ALA A 241 -0.33 -4.54 22.50
C ALA A 241 0.14 -5.87 21.87
N GLY A 242 0.51 -5.83 20.60
CA GLY A 242 1.06 -6.97 19.90
C GLY A 242 2.32 -7.42 20.63
N VAL A 243 2.48 -8.72 20.78
CA VAL A 243 3.67 -9.32 21.38
C VAL A 243 4.83 -9.02 20.45
N SER A 244 5.59 -7.99 20.74
CA SER A 244 6.79 -7.59 20.01
C SER A 244 7.87 -8.67 20.19
N GLY A 245 8.22 -9.35 19.11
CA GLY A 245 9.58 -9.82 18.95
C GLY A 245 10.48 -8.58 19.03
N GLY A 246 11.49 -8.58 19.87
CA GLY A 246 12.26 -7.38 20.17
C GLY A 246 12.71 -6.66 18.88
N PRO A 247 12.48 -5.35 18.76
CA PRO A 247 12.77 -4.61 17.55
C PRO A 247 14.28 -4.62 17.29
N ALA A 248 14.66 -4.79 16.02
CA ALA A 248 16.00 -4.42 15.60
C ALA A 248 16.19 -2.94 15.99
N THR A 249 17.15 -2.66 16.86
CA THR A 249 17.38 -1.30 17.36
C THR A 249 18.17 -0.55 16.30
N TYR A 250 17.50 0.27 15.52
CA TYR A 250 18.16 1.19 14.57
C TYR A 250 18.79 2.35 15.36
N PRO A 251 20.05 2.69 15.12
CA PRO A 251 20.67 3.86 15.73
C PRO A 251 19.97 5.13 15.24
N VAL A 252 19.81 6.12 16.13
CA VAL A 252 19.34 7.44 15.72
C VAL A 252 20.38 8.05 14.78
N PRO A 253 20.02 8.44 13.55
CA PRO A 253 20.96 8.98 12.58
C PRO A 253 21.52 10.34 13.05
N GLU A 254 22.71 10.70 12.57
CA GLU A 254 23.31 12.02 12.83
C GLU A 254 22.71 13.14 11.96
N SER A 255 22.07 12.75 10.82
CA SER A 255 21.41 13.64 9.87
C SER A 255 20.40 12.85 9.01
N LEU A 256 19.50 13.54 8.29
CA LEU A 256 18.63 12.92 7.28
C LEU A 256 19.47 12.29 6.15
N HIS A 257 20.55 12.95 5.74
CA HIS A 257 21.52 12.42 4.78
C HIS A 257 22.14 11.10 5.28
N ALA A 258 22.53 11.03 6.56
CA ALA A 258 23.05 9.80 7.15
C ALA A 258 22.00 8.68 7.20
N ALA A 259 20.74 9.02 7.45
CA ALA A 259 19.63 8.06 7.39
C ALA A 259 19.45 7.49 5.97
N ILE A 260 19.55 8.34 4.94
CA ILE A 260 19.48 7.95 3.54
C ILE A 260 20.67 7.05 3.18
N ALA A 261 21.89 7.46 3.54
CA ALA A 261 23.12 6.69 3.27
C ALA A 261 23.06 5.29 3.93
N ALA A 262 22.61 5.20 5.18
CA ALA A 262 22.43 3.92 5.87
C ALA A 262 21.41 3.02 5.19
N ALA A 263 20.29 3.58 4.70
CA ALA A 263 19.31 2.83 3.92
C ALA A 263 19.89 2.38 2.56
N GLU A 264 20.74 3.20 1.95
CA GLU A 264 21.45 2.86 0.72
C GLU A 264 22.46 1.72 0.91
N ASP A 265 23.19 1.70 2.03
CA ASP A 265 24.18 0.66 2.34
C ASP A 265 23.54 -0.71 2.68
N GLU A 266 22.34 -0.70 3.24
CA GLU A 266 21.59 -1.92 3.59
C GLU A 266 20.81 -2.52 2.40
N ARG A 267 20.89 -1.94 1.21
CA ARG A 267 20.16 -2.44 0.04
C ARG A 267 20.59 -3.84 -0.34
N PRO A 268 19.62 -4.70 -0.65
CA PRO A 268 19.94 -6.00 -1.20
C PRO A 268 20.56 -5.85 -2.61
N THR A 269 21.45 -6.75 -2.96
CA THR A 269 22.01 -6.89 -4.30
C THR A 269 21.69 -8.28 -4.82
N LEU A 270 21.18 -8.37 -6.05
CA LEU A 270 20.98 -9.64 -6.73
C LEU A 270 22.23 -9.99 -7.54
N THR A 271 22.81 -11.16 -7.27
CA THR A 271 23.94 -11.68 -8.03
C THR A 271 23.50 -12.90 -8.85
N LEU A 272 23.56 -12.81 -10.15
CA LEU A 272 23.31 -13.92 -11.06
C LEU A 272 24.61 -14.70 -11.30
N CYS A 273 24.67 -15.94 -10.84
CA CYS A 273 25.87 -16.75 -10.86
C CYS A 273 25.83 -17.78 -11.99
N ASN A 274 26.91 -17.84 -12.79
CA ASN A 274 27.11 -18.82 -13.88
C ASN A 274 25.91 -18.90 -14.84
N CYS A 275 25.28 -17.75 -15.16
CA CYS A 275 24.19 -17.66 -16.12
C CYS A 275 24.78 -17.55 -17.52
N ASP A 276 24.30 -18.37 -18.45
CA ASP A 276 24.60 -18.24 -19.86
C ASP A 276 23.73 -17.08 -20.43
N ALA A 277 24.32 -15.89 -20.55
CA ALA A 277 23.66 -14.64 -20.95
C ALA A 277 23.21 -14.61 -22.43
N THR A 278 22.73 -15.71 -22.96
CA THR A 278 22.37 -15.81 -24.41
C THR A 278 20.87 -15.64 -24.68
N ASP A 279 20.02 -15.66 -23.70
CA ASP A 279 18.57 -15.51 -23.86
C ASP A 279 18.10 -14.25 -23.10
N GLY A 280 17.25 -13.41 -23.70
CA GLY A 280 16.77 -12.11 -23.21
C GLY A 280 16.18 -12.07 -21.77
N ASP A 281 16.26 -13.18 -21.04
CA ASP A 281 15.85 -13.35 -19.65
C ASP A 281 16.70 -12.50 -18.69
N GLY A 282 18.00 -12.33 -18.98
CA GLY A 282 18.90 -11.50 -18.18
C GLY A 282 18.50 -10.03 -18.18
N ASP A 283 18.11 -9.50 -19.35
CA ASP A 283 17.69 -8.10 -19.51
C ASP A 283 16.34 -7.85 -18.82
N SER A 284 15.43 -8.82 -18.85
CA SER A 284 14.13 -8.74 -18.16
C SER A 284 14.29 -8.75 -16.65
N LEU A 285 15.16 -9.63 -16.11
CA LEU A 285 15.50 -9.66 -14.70
C LEU A 285 16.19 -8.37 -14.25
N GLN A 286 17.16 -7.89 -15.04
CA GLN A 286 17.87 -6.66 -14.74
C GLN A 286 16.89 -5.48 -14.67
N SER A 287 16.03 -5.31 -15.66
CA SER A 287 15.02 -4.26 -15.68
C SER A 287 14.03 -4.36 -14.51
N TYR A 288 13.61 -5.58 -14.16
CA TYR A 288 12.70 -5.82 -13.05
C TYR A 288 13.27 -5.42 -11.69
N PHE A 289 14.53 -5.80 -11.42
CA PHE A 289 15.17 -5.53 -10.15
C PHE A 289 15.70 -4.10 -10.05
N GLU A 290 16.22 -3.54 -11.17
CA GLU A 290 16.65 -2.12 -11.21
C GLU A 290 15.49 -1.16 -10.98
N ALA A 291 14.30 -1.46 -11.50
CA ALA A 291 13.08 -0.67 -11.23
C ALA A 291 12.68 -0.68 -9.73
N ARG A 292 13.24 -1.61 -8.94
CA ARG A 292 13.04 -1.74 -7.49
C ARG A 292 14.25 -1.31 -6.68
N ASP A 293 15.18 -0.61 -7.31
CA ASP A 293 16.43 -0.16 -6.70
C ASP A 293 17.29 -1.33 -6.13
N VAL A 294 17.16 -2.53 -6.70
CA VAL A 294 17.98 -3.70 -6.40
C VAL A 294 19.03 -3.86 -7.49
N PRO A 295 20.30 -3.53 -7.23
CA PRO A 295 21.37 -3.71 -8.21
C PRO A 295 21.49 -5.17 -8.62
N VAL A 296 21.58 -5.43 -9.93
CA VAL A 296 21.84 -6.75 -10.47
C VAL A 296 23.30 -6.86 -10.90
N ARG A 297 23.97 -7.89 -10.47
CA ARG A 297 25.36 -8.21 -10.87
C ARG A 297 25.41 -9.59 -11.45
N THR A 298 26.33 -9.79 -12.39
CA THR A 298 26.66 -11.12 -12.93
C THR A 298 28.01 -11.57 -12.35
N ALA A 299 28.09 -12.83 -11.95
CA ALA A 299 29.32 -13.43 -11.46
C ALA A 299 29.59 -14.77 -12.14
N THR A 300 30.80 -14.96 -12.64
CA THR A 300 31.27 -16.26 -13.12
C THR A 300 32.08 -16.91 -11.99
N LEU A 301 31.54 -17.96 -11.42
CA LEU A 301 32.18 -18.75 -10.37
C LEU A 301 32.84 -20.00 -10.96
N ASP A 302 33.66 -20.68 -10.15
CA ASP A 302 34.37 -21.90 -10.58
C ASP A 302 33.37 -22.99 -11.06
N ALA A 303 33.81 -23.82 -12.00
CA ALA A 303 33.00 -24.87 -12.62
C ALA A 303 32.42 -25.93 -11.64
N SER A 304 32.85 -25.97 -10.40
CA SER A 304 32.33 -26.81 -9.32
C SER A 304 31.09 -26.23 -8.63
N THR A 305 30.75 -24.98 -8.90
CA THR A 305 29.60 -24.28 -8.28
C THR A 305 28.32 -24.44 -9.10
N PRO A 306 27.13 -24.33 -8.48
CA PRO A 306 25.85 -24.42 -9.17
C PRO A 306 25.78 -23.41 -10.32
N ARG A 307 25.14 -23.81 -11.42
CA ARG A 307 24.85 -22.94 -12.56
C ARG A 307 23.45 -22.37 -12.44
N ASN A 308 23.27 -21.21 -13.05
CA ASN A 308 21.97 -20.58 -13.21
C ASN A 308 21.28 -20.28 -11.87
N VAL A 309 22.03 -19.69 -10.94
CA VAL A 309 21.54 -19.35 -9.58
C VAL A 309 21.53 -17.85 -9.38
N ALA A 310 20.42 -17.35 -8.84
CA ALA A 310 20.23 -15.98 -8.39
C ALA A 310 20.40 -15.95 -6.85
N LEU A 311 21.29 -15.12 -6.37
CA LEU A 311 21.63 -14.93 -4.96
C LEU A 311 21.26 -13.49 -4.56
N LEU A 312 20.37 -13.35 -3.59
CA LEU A 312 20.06 -12.06 -2.98
C LEU A 312 20.91 -11.93 -1.71
N HIS A 313 21.70 -10.88 -1.61
CA HIS A 313 22.52 -10.63 -0.45
C HIS A 313 22.52 -9.16 -0.02
N ARG A 314 22.74 -8.90 1.27
CA ARG A 314 22.96 -7.59 1.88
C ARG A 314 24.38 -7.52 2.38
N GLY A 315 25.22 -6.70 1.75
CA GLY A 315 26.64 -6.74 2.03
C GLY A 315 27.19 -8.15 1.80
N GLU A 316 27.72 -8.77 2.86
CA GLU A 316 28.27 -10.14 2.85
C GLU A 316 27.25 -11.23 3.26
N GLU A 317 26.06 -10.86 3.73
CA GLU A 317 25.03 -11.79 4.21
C GLU A 317 24.16 -12.31 3.05
N LEU A 318 24.09 -13.62 2.87
CA LEU A 318 23.16 -14.26 1.93
C LEU A 318 21.76 -14.27 2.53
N VAL A 319 20.83 -13.54 1.90
CA VAL A 319 19.44 -13.41 2.35
C VAL A 319 18.55 -14.50 1.75
N ALA A 320 18.70 -14.75 0.45
CA ALA A 320 17.92 -15.76 -0.26
C ALA A 320 18.65 -16.26 -1.52
N ALA A 321 18.28 -17.44 -1.99
CA ALA A 321 18.80 -18.03 -3.21
C ALA A 321 17.69 -18.75 -3.98
N THR A 322 17.69 -18.65 -5.32
CA THR A 322 16.78 -19.38 -6.20
C THR A 322 17.47 -19.68 -7.53
N THR A 323 16.84 -20.47 -8.39
CA THR A 323 17.32 -20.61 -9.76
C THR A 323 16.88 -19.41 -10.60
N VAL A 324 17.69 -19.02 -11.59
CA VAL A 324 17.34 -17.93 -12.51
C VAL A 324 16.08 -18.27 -13.28
N ASP A 325 15.91 -19.52 -13.70
CA ASP A 325 14.71 -19.99 -14.41
C ASP A 325 13.44 -19.77 -13.58
N ALA A 326 13.46 -20.20 -12.30
CA ALA A 326 12.30 -20.01 -11.41
C ALA A 326 12.01 -18.53 -11.15
N LEU A 327 13.05 -17.68 -11.14
CA LEU A 327 12.91 -16.24 -10.96
C LEU A 327 12.34 -15.60 -12.23
N THR A 328 12.83 -16.01 -13.39
CA THR A 328 12.34 -15.54 -14.71
C THR A 328 10.89 -15.96 -14.92
N ASP A 329 10.55 -17.22 -14.66
CA ASP A 329 9.17 -17.73 -14.77
C ASP A 329 8.19 -16.95 -13.88
N ALA A 330 8.64 -16.51 -12.69
CA ALA A 330 7.82 -15.75 -11.77
C ALA A 330 7.67 -14.26 -12.17
N ILE A 331 8.59 -13.73 -12.98
CA ILE A 331 8.62 -12.31 -13.39
C ILE A 331 8.01 -12.13 -14.78
N VAL A 332 8.30 -13.04 -15.71
CA VAL A 332 7.83 -13.00 -17.12
C VAL A 332 6.50 -13.76 -17.21
N VAL A 333 5.40 -13.06 -16.97
CA VAL A 333 4.05 -13.62 -17.17
C VAL A 333 3.64 -13.38 -18.61
N GLU A 334 3.98 -14.29 -19.52
CA GLU A 334 3.62 -14.20 -20.95
C GLU A 334 2.27 -14.84 -21.34
N SER A 335 1.56 -15.54 -20.44
CA SER A 335 0.32 -16.24 -20.80
C SER A 335 -0.82 -16.02 -19.84
N ASP A 336 -2.05 -15.99 -20.39
CA ASP A 336 -3.33 -15.92 -19.67
C ASP A 336 -3.54 -17.06 -18.62
N ASP A 337 -2.74 -18.13 -18.70
CA ASP A 337 -2.78 -19.30 -17.81
C ASP A 337 -1.70 -19.28 -16.71
N ALA A 338 -0.83 -18.28 -16.66
CA ALA A 338 0.43 -18.30 -15.89
C ALA A 338 0.28 -17.93 -14.41
N PHE A 339 -0.90 -17.99 -13.82
CA PHE A 339 -1.03 -18.02 -12.37
C PHE A 339 -0.94 -19.47 -11.82
N ASP A 340 0.10 -20.23 -12.22
CA ASP A 340 0.46 -21.46 -11.51
C ASP A 340 1.36 -21.15 -10.32
N TRP A 341 0.75 -20.94 -9.22
CA TRP A 341 1.13 -20.35 -7.94
C TRP A 341 1.79 -21.31 -6.95
N ARG A 342 2.38 -22.39 -7.40
CA ARG A 342 2.87 -23.41 -6.46
C ARG A 342 4.20 -23.08 -5.81
N GLN A 343 4.98 -22.13 -6.34
CA GLN A 343 6.26 -21.75 -5.73
C GLN A 343 6.70 -20.31 -6.11
N GLN A 344 6.41 -19.34 -5.24
CA GLN A 344 7.09 -18.06 -5.35
C GLN A 344 8.55 -18.23 -4.97
N PRO A 345 9.53 -17.78 -5.79
CA PRO A 345 10.95 -17.84 -5.47
C PRO A 345 11.29 -17.13 -4.17
N ASP A 346 12.17 -17.72 -3.36
CA ASP A 346 12.55 -17.16 -2.05
C ASP A 346 13.20 -15.77 -2.18
N VAL A 347 13.87 -15.49 -3.28
CA VAL A 347 14.40 -14.15 -3.59
C VAL A 347 13.30 -13.10 -3.65
N LEU A 348 12.17 -13.38 -4.28
CA LEU A 348 11.04 -12.42 -4.35
C LEU A 348 10.35 -12.25 -3.00
N LYS A 349 10.28 -13.30 -2.19
CA LYS A 349 9.76 -13.21 -0.82
C LYS A 349 10.64 -12.33 0.06
N ALA A 350 11.95 -12.46 -0.06
CA ALA A 350 12.92 -11.76 0.78
C ALA A 350 13.09 -10.27 0.43
N LEU A 351 12.65 -9.83 -0.77
CA LEU A 351 12.68 -8.42 -1.17
C LEU A 351 11.62 -7.56 -0.49
N SER A 352 10.62 -8.17 0.14
CA SER A 352 9.41 -7.49 0.58
C SER A 352 9.50 -6.75 1.92
N ASP A 353 10.58 -6.92 2.71
CA ASP A 353 10.56 -6.60 4.14
C ASP A 353 11.31 -5.33 4.56
N ASP A 354 11.95 -4.57 3.64
CA ASP A 354 12.84 -3.48 4.03
C ASP A 354 12.54 -2.12 3.38
N ALA A 355 13.39 -1.14 3.77
CA ALA A 355 13.38 0.19 3.19
C ALA A 355 13.53 0.12 1.66
N HIS A 356 12.58 0.71 0.96
CA HIS A 356 12.61 0.82 -0.49
C HIS A 356 13.36 2.09 -0.89
N GLY A 357 14.32 1.96 -1.81
CA GLY A 357 15.09 3.08 -2.32
C GLY A 357 14.26 3.94 -3.29
N ALA A 358 14.44 5.24 -3.20
CA ALA A 358 13.99 6.21 -4.17
C ALA A 358 15.22 6.86 -4.81
N ARG A 359 15.59 6.47 -6.03
CA ARG A 359 16.76 7.03 -6.74
C ARG A 359 16.34 7.71 -8.02
N GLY A 360 16.72 8.98 -8.15
CA GLY A 360 16.46 9.73 -9.35
C GLY A 360 14.96 9.89 -9.62
N VAL A 361 14.15 9.88 -8.56
CA VAL A 361 12.70 10.04 -8.65
C VAL A 361 12.33 11.52 -8.75
N ASP A 362 11.21 11.79 -9.36
CA ASP A 362 10.68 13.12 -9.49
C ASP A 362 9.77 13.51 -8.30
N ARG A 363 9.33 14.76 -8.32
CA ARG A 363 8.41 15.29 -7.32
C ARG A 363 7.07 14.55 -7.28
N ALA A 364 6.56 14.08 -8.41
CA ALA A 364 5.26 13.42 -8.48
C ALA A 364 5.28 12.11 -7.68
N PHE A 365 6.34 11.33 -7.83
CA PHE A 365 6.56 10.12 -7.06
C PHE A 365 6.64 10.39 -5.54
N LEU A 366 7.37 11.42 -5.11
CA LEU A 366 7.44 11.78 -3.68
C LEU A 366 6.09 12.19 -3.12
N VAL A 367 5.28 12.92 -3.89
CA VAL A 367 3.90 13.28 -3.49
C VAL A 367 3.06 12.01 -3.29
N GLU A 368 3.14 11.02 -4.18
CA GLU A 368 2.46 9.72 -4.03
C GLU A 368 2.81 9.04 -2.71
N VAL A 369 4.12 8.86 -2.46
CA VAL A 369 4.59 8.21 -1.24
C VAL A 369 4.17 8.99 0.00
N SER A 370 4.26 10.35 -0.04
CA SER A 370 3.77 11.21 1.04
C SER A 370 2.30 10.94 1.36
N ARG A 371 1.46 10.82 0.32
CA ARG A 371 0.01 10.55 0.50
C ARG A 371 -0.26 9.23 1.21
N VAL A 372 0.56 8.22 0.98
CA VAL A 372 0.40 6.93 1.69
C VAL A 372 0.72 7.08 3.18
N VAL A 373 1.81 7.77 3.53
CA VAL A 373 2.17 8.02 4.94
C VAL A 373 1.13 8.89 5.63
N GLU A 374 0.72 10.00 5.00
CA GLU A 374 -0.29 10.93 5.51
C GLU A 374 -1.66 10.25 5.69
N MET A 375 -2.07 9.40 4.75
CA MET A 375 -3.32 8.63 4.82
C MET A 375 -3.32 7.67 6.00
N ARG A 376 -2.16 7.08 6.35
CA ARG A 376 -2.05 6.23 7.54
C ARG A 376 -2.33 7.04 8.81
N GLY A 377 -1.71 8.21 8.96
CA GLY A 377 -1.97 9.12 10.06
C GLY A 377 -3.46 9.51 10.13
N TYR A 378 -4.05 9.90 9.01
CA TYR A 378 -5.45 10.26 8.93
C TYR A 378 -6.39 9.12 9.37
N ARG A 379 -6.14 7.89 8.93
CA ARG A 379 -6.95 6.71 9.30
C ARG A 379 -6.77 6.31 10.75
N THR A 380 -5.56 6.50 11.30
CA THR A 380 -5.30 6.26 12.72
C THR A 380 -6.00 7.29 13.59
N GLY A 381 -6.13 8.54 13.11
CA GLY A 381 -6.77 9.64 13.83
C GLY A 381 -6.05 10.00 15.13
N ALA A 382 -4.77 9.65 15.26
CA ALA A 382 -3.95 9.86 16.46
C ALA A 382 -2.46 9.78 16.08
N GLY A 383 -1.60 10.05 17.07
CA GLY A 383 -0.15 10.02 16.90
C GLY A 383 0.37 11.30 16.28
N ARG A 384 1.60 11.24 15.78
CA ARG A 384 2.33 12.39 15.28
C ARG A 384 2.76 12.20 13.83
N VAL A 385 2.56 13.24 13.03
CA VAL A 385 3.12 13.36 11.68
C VAL A 385 4.14 14.50 11.66
N ASP A 386 5.39 14.19 11.28
CA ASP A 386 6.46 15.12 11.00
C ASP A 386 6.63 15.24 9.48
N ALA A 387 6.55 16.47 8.89
CA ALA A 387 6.62 16.67 7.45
C ALA A 387 7.54 17.83 7.05
N GLY A 388 8.51 17.55 6.17
CA GLY A 388 9.46 18.51 5.61
C GLY A 388 9.01 19.00 4.24
N PHE A 389 8.90 20.33 4.11
CA PHE A 389 8.42 21.00 2.90
C PHE A 389 9.51 21.76 2.16
N GLN A 390 10.78 21.63 2.53
CA GLN A 390 11.88 22.46 2.03
C GLN A 390 11.66 23.95 2.35
N ALA A 391 10.61 24.57 1.80
CA ALA A 391 10.15 25.91 2.12
C ALA A 391 8.68 25.90 2.56
N LEU A 392 8.30 26.71 3.56
CA LEU A 392 6.94 26.75 4.08
C LEU A 392 5.91 27.22 3.04
N SER A 393 6.33 27.96 2.02
CA SER A 393 5.49 28.31 0.87
C SER A 393 4.99 27.09 0.09
N ASN A 394 5.71 25.97 0.11
CA ASN A 394 5.27 24.72 -0.54
C ASN A 394 4.03 24.11 0.15
N LEU A 395 3.85 24.35 1.45
CA LEU A 395 2.63 24.00 2.16
C LEU A 395 1.55 25.10 2.04
N TRP A 396 1.90 26.33 2.46
CA TRP A 396 0.89 27.40 2.58
C TRP A 396 0.46 27.98 1.24
N GLY A 397 1.30 27.86 0.20
CA GLY A 397 1.03 28.29 -1.18
C GLY A 397 0.27 27.28 -2.02
N ASP A 398 0.23 25.99 -1.62
CA ASP A 398 -0.52 24.95 -2.30
C ASP A 398 -1.82 24.61 -1.54
N PRO A 399 -2.99 25.01 -2.07
CA PRO A 399 -4.28 24.73 -1.41
C PRO A 399 -4.57 23.24 -1.22
N ARG A 400 -3.98 22.35 -2.05
CA ARG A 400 -4.18 20.89 -1.94
C ARG A 400 -3.35 20.34 -0.76
N ALA A 401 -2.07 20.69 -0.69
CA ALA A 401 -1.23 20.29 0.43
C ALA A 401 -1.82 20.81 1.75
N ARG A 402 -2.14 22.11 1.81
CA ARG A 402 -2.74 22.73 2.99
C ARG A 402 -3.98 21.99 3.49
N ARG A 403 -4.93 21.66 2.61
CA ARG A 403 -6.16 20.92 2.96
C ARG A 403 -5.88 19.56 3.58
N ILE A 404 -4.86 18.85 3.10
CA ILE A 404 -4.49 17.54 3.63
C ILE A 404 -4.01 17.66 5.08
N TYR A 405 -3.15 18.64 5.35
CA TYR A 405 -2.61 18.84 6.68
C TYR A 405 -3.64 19.41 7.67
N GLU A 406 -4.57 20.26 7.22
CA GLU A 406 -5.75 20.67 7.99
C GLU A 406 -6.60 19.44 8.39
N ARG A 407 -6.83 18.50 7.48
CA ARG A 407 -7.56 17.26 7.77
C ARG A 407 -6.85 16.31 8.71
N LEU A 408 -5.53 16.21 8.64
CA LEU A 408 -4.76 15.47 9.63
C LEU A 408 -4.99 16.03 11.02
N VAL A 409 -4.94 17.36 11.18
CA VAL A 409 -5.25 18.04 12.46
C VAL A 409 -6.68 17.74 12.89
N ASP A 410 -7.66 17.90 12.00
CA ASP A 410 -9.08 17.66 12.31
C ASP A 410 -9.36 16.20 12.70
N SER A 411 -8.56 15.25 12.18
CA SER A 411 -8.67 13.84 12.56
C SER A 411 -8.06 13.49 13.91
N GLY A 412 -7.37 14.43 14.58
CA GLY A 412 -6.74 14.23 15.88
C GLY A 412 -5.25 13.89 15.83
N VAL A 413 -4.60 13.99 14.66
CA VAL A 413 -3.17 13.79 14.50
C VAL A 413 -2.41 15.06 14.92
N GLU A 414 -1.35 14.93 15.72
CA GLU A 414 -0.42 16.00 16.05
C GLU A 414 0.49 16.27 14.83
N VAL A 415 0.32 17.41 14.19
CA VAL A 415 1.02 17.74 12.93
C VAL A 415 2.17 18.72 13.19
N HIS A 416 3.37 18.32 12.75
CA HIS A 416 4.60 19.09 12.81
C HIS A 416 5.15 19.31 11.41
N VAL A 417 5.40 20.58 11.03
CA VAL A 417 5.94 20.90 9.71
C VAL A 417 7.27 21.63 9.82
N TYR A 418 8.18 21.29 8.91
CA TYR A 418 9.55 21.79 8.86
C TYR A 418 9.80 22.47 7.51
N GLY A 419 10.44 23.62 7.51
CA GLY A 419 10.77 24.32 6.26
C GLY A 419 11.41 25.68 6.49
N VAL A 420 11.99 26.21 5.40
CA VAL A 420 12.50 27.59 5.40
C VAL A 420 11.33 28.57 5.56
N PRO A 421 11.40 29.51 6.50
CA PRO A 421 10.30 30.45 6.78
C PRO A 421 10.25 31.60 5.76
N ASP A 422 9.85 31.28 4.53
CA ASP A 422 9.75 32.21 3.40
C ASP A 422 8.38 32.89 3.26
N VAL A 423 7.37 32.41 4.02
CA VAL A 423 6.03 32.99 4.11
C VAL A 423 5.53 33.03 5.55
N PRO A 424 4.60 33.96 5.88
CA PRO A 424 3.95 33.95 7.20
C PRO A 424 3.17 32.68 7.47
N THR A 425 3.31 32.14 8.68
CA THR A 425 2.53 30.97 9.13
C THR A 425 1.17 31.40 9.65
N PRO A 426 0.06 30.78 9.22
CA PRO A 426 -1.27 31.02 9.80
C PRO A 426 -1.32 30.60 11.28
N ALA A 427 -1.79 31.50 12.15
CA ALA A 427 -1.81 31.25 13.60
C ALA A 427 -2.83 30.19 14.05
N ASP A 428 -3.87 29.95 13.25
CA ASP A 428 -5.02 29.13 13.62
C ASP A 428 -5.00 27.73 12.95
N ALA A 429 -3.87 27.32 12.37
CA ALA A 429 -3.81 26.07 11.58
C ALA A 429 -3.77 24.78 12.44
N GLY A 430 -3.60 24.90 13.77
CA GLY A 430 -3.42 23.70 14.64
C GLY A 430 -2.15 22.91 14.34
N ILE A 431 -1.23 23.47 13.56
CA ILE A 431 0.02 22.85 13.09
C ILE A 431 1.20 23.45 13.83
N VAL A 432 2.07 22.62 14.37
CA VAL A 432 3.33 23.04 15.00
C VAL A 432 4.37 23.27 13.90
N VAL A 433 4.93 24.47 13.83
CA VAL A 433 5.92 24.82 12.79
C VAL A 433 7.32 24.85 13.39
N HIS A 434 8.27 24.20 12.72
CA HIS A 434 9.70 24.18 13.01
C HIS A 434 10.45 24.94 11.90
N PRO A 435 10.59 26.25 12.01
CA PRO A 435 11.30 27.03 11.00
C PRO A 435 12.80 26.74 11.06
N SER A 436 13.40 26.45 9.91
CA SER A 436 14.84 26.20 9.82
C SER A 436 15.41 26.67 8.48
N GLU A 437 16.55 27.35 8.52
CA GLU A 437 17.31 27.78 7.35
C GLU A 437 18.48 26.84 7.03
N SER A 438 18.55 25.65 7.71
CA SER A 438 19.60 24.67 7.47
C SER A 438 19.53 24.13 6.03
N GLU A 439 20.69 23.81 5.45
CA GLU A 439 20.75 23.15 4.14
C GLU A 439 19.98 21.84 4.17
N GLU A 440 20.09 21.06 5.26
CA GLU A 440 19.39 19.81 5.42
C GLU A 440 17.88 19.97 5.22
N ILE A 441 17.22 20.92 5.88
CA ILE A 441 15.78 21.15 5.72
C ILE A 441 15.44 21.70 4.33
N ARG A 442 16.31 22.55 3.77
CA ARG A 442 16.10 23.13 2.44
C ARG A 442 16.11 22.09 1.33
N ASP A 443 16.95 21.06 1.48
CA ASP A 443 17.16 20.04 0.46
C ASP A 443 16.36 18.76 0.73
N SER A 444 15.76 18.62 1.93
CA SER A 444 15.04 17.41 2.31
C SER A 444 13.54 17.48 2.09
N TRP A 445 12.99 16.34 1.66
CA TRP A 445 11.57 16.03 1.64
C TRP A 445 11.31 14.83 2.52
N PHE A 446 10.48 14.96 3.54
CA PHE A 446 10.15 13.84 4.41
C PHE A 446 8.73 13.90 4.93
N VAL A 447 8.15 12.73 5.18
CA VAL A 447 6.90 12.55 5.94
C VAL A 447 7.07 11.33 6.82
N VAL A 448 6.86 11.49 8.12
CA VAL A 448 7.03 10.43 9.12
C VAL A 448 5.79 10.35 9.99
N HIS A 449 5.16 9.18 10.09
CA HIS A 449 4.06 8.92 11.02
C HIS A 449 4.49 7.89 12.05
N ASP A 450 4.33 8.21 13.33
CA ASP A 450 4.80 7.41 14.47
C ASP A 450 3.91 6.20 14.82
N GLY A 451 2.80 6.01 14.08
CA GLY A 451 1.89 4.88 14.27
C GLY A 451 0.98 4.97 15.50
N ALA A 452 1.03 6.06 16.28
CA ALA A 452 0.20 6.23 17.48
C ALA A 452 0.32 5.07 18.50
N GLY A 453 1.49 4.46 18.61
CA GLY A 453 1.76 3.31 19.48
C GLY A 453 1.50 1.95 18.84
N ASP A 454 1.04 1.88 17.60
CA ASP A 454 0.95 0.65 16.81
C ASP A 454 2.11 0.59 15.80
N ASP A 455 2.97 -0.41 15.93
CA ASP A 455 4.11 -0.62 15.02
C ASP A 455 3.66 -0.82 13.57
N ASN A 456 2.49 -1.38 13.32
CA ASN A 456 1.95 -1.57 11.98
C ASN A 456 1.45 -0.25 11.35
N GLY A 457 1.15 0.75 12.17
CA GLY A 457 0.76 2.09 11.74
C GLY A 457 1.95 2.94 11.28
N LYS A 458 3.18 2.59 11.67
CA LYS A 458 4.38 3.38 11.39
C LYS A 458 4.73 3.40 9.90
N ALA A 459 5.11 4.57 9.41
CA ALA A 459 5.65 4.75 8.07
C ALA A 459 6.50 6.01 7.97
N ALA A 460 7.50 5.99 7.11
CA ALA A 460 8.34 7.15 6.83
C ALA A 460 8.75 7.20 5.36
N LEU A 461 8.80 8.41 4.82
CA LEU A 461 9.52 8.79 3.61
C LEU A 461 10.60 9.78 4.02
N VAL A 462 11.81 9.60 3.54
CA VAL A 462 12.93 10.55 3.68
C VAL A 462 13.66 10.63 2.35
N ALA A 463 13.76 11.82 1.77
CA ALA A 463 14.47 12.06 0.51
C ALA A 463 15.21 13.39 0.54
N GLU A 464 16.26 13.51 -0.25
CA GLU A 464 17.00 14.74 -0.49
C GLU A 464 17.05 15.08 -1.98
N GLU A 465 16.97 16.34 -2.32
CA GLU A 465 17.15 16.84 -3.68
C GLU A 465 18.65 16.92 -3.98
N ARG A 466 19.15 16.08 -4.92
CA ARG A 466 20.56 16.07 -5.32
C ARG A 466 20.82 16.87 -6.59
N ASP A 467 19.86 16.88 -7.50
CA ASP A 467 19.81 17.71 -8.69
C ASP A 467 18.43 18.37 -8.76
N PRO A 468 18.26 19.52 -9.42
CA PRO A 468 16.98 20.23 -9.49
C PRO A 468 15.83 19.31 -9.96
N GLY A 469 14.87 19.05 -9.07
CA GLY A 469 13.72 18.17 -9.31
C GLY A 469 14.02 16.67 -9.30
N VAL A 470 15.23 16.26 -8.91
CA VAL A 470 15.65 14.86 -8.83
C VAL A 470 16.00 14.51 -7.39
N TYR A 471 15.27 13.55 -6.84
CA TYR A 471 15.36 13.18 -5.43
C TYR A 471 15.95 11.79 -5.24
N HIS A 472 16.66 11.63 -4.13
CA HIS A 472 17.21 10.35 -3.69
C HIS A 472 16.84 10.13 -2.22
N GLY A 473 16.42 8.92 -1.86
CA GLY A 473 15.99 8.63 -0.50
C GLY A 473 15.47 7.23 -0.32
N PHE A 474 14.58 7.07 0.65
CA PHE A 474 13.89 5.81 0.93
C PHE A 474 12.52 6.05 1.56
N TRP A 475 11.64 5.07 1.45
CA TRP A 475 10.47 4.96 2.29
C TRP A 475 10.46 3.61 3.00
N THR A 476 9.88 3.56 4.18
CA THR A 476 9.92 2.38 5.03
C THR A 476 8.71 2.28 5.94
N ARG A 477 8.39 1.05 6.31
CA ARG A 477 7.43 0.70 7.36
C ARG A 477 8.10 0.00 8.54
N THR A 478 9.41 -0.18 8.49
CA THR A 478 10.19 -0.81 9.57
C THR A 478 10.11 0.04 10.83
N PRO A 479 9.47 -0.43 11.92
CA PRO A 479 9.17 0.39 13.08
C PRO A 479 10.39 1.06 13.70
N GLY A 480 11.48 0.32 13.89
CA GLY A 480 12.71 0.85 14.46
C GLY A 480 13.36 1.94 13.62
N ARG A 481 13.27 1.87 12.28
CA ARG A 481 13.80 2.90 11.38
C ARG A 481 12.93 4.17 11.42
N VAL A 482 11.60 4.02 11.44
CA VAL A 482 10.67 5.14 11.60
C VAL A 482 10.92 5.86 12.92
N ASP A 483 11.07 5.10 14.02
CA ASP A 483 11.37 5.66 15.35
C ASP A 483 12.71 6.39 15.39
N ALA A 484 13.74 5.86 14.73
CA ALA A 484 15.06 6.48 14.66
C ALA A 484 15.00 7.84 13.93
N VAL A 485 14.33 7.91 12.77
CA VAL A 485 14.14 9.17 12.02
C VAL A 485 13.30 10.17 12.82
N GLY A 486 12.15 9.75 13.37
CA GLY A 486 11.31 10.64 14.19
C GLY A 486 12.03 11.16 15.44
N THR A 487 12.87 10.32 16.07
CA THR A 487 13.70 10.73 17.21
C THR A 487 14.75 11.76 16.78
N TYR A 488 15.40 11.55 15.63
CA TYR A 488 16.32 12.53 15.08
C TYR A 488 15.65 13.91 14.89
N LEU A 489 14.50 13.95 14.17
CA LEU A 489 13.78 15.19 13.88
C LEU A 489 13.43 15.95 15.16
N ARG A 490 12.91 15.27 16.19
CA ARG A 490 12.57 15.88 17.48
C ARG A 490 13.79 16.46 18.22
N ASN A 491 14.95 15.81 18.10
CA ASN A 491 16.16 16.24 18.79
C ASN A 491 16.89 17.38 18.05
N ALA A 492 16.96 17.29 16.73
CA ALA A 492 17.66 18.24 15.89
C ALA A 492 16.90 19.55 15.66
N TYR A 493 15.56 19.48 15.63
CA TYR A 493 14.68 20.60 15.30
C TYR A 493 13.55 20.75 16.33
N PRO A 494 13.85 21.15 17.58
CA PRO A 494 12.82 21.41 18.60
C PRO A 494 11.90 22.56 18.16
N ALA A 495 10.63 22.57 18.63
CA ALA A 495 9.63 23.62 18.34
C ALA A 495 9.98 24.94 19.03
#